data_c55b67803f5a8755575b5e4b0ff085c7
#
_entry.id   c55b67803f5a8755575b5e4b0ff085c7
#
_cell.length_a   1.000
_cell.length_b   1.000
_cell.length_c   1.000
_cell.angle_alpha   90.00
_cell.angle_beta   90.00
_cell.angle_gamma   90.00
#
_symmetry.space_group_name_H-M   'P 1'
#
loop_
_entity.id
_entity.type
_entity.pdbx_description
1 polymer ?
#
loop_
_entity_poly.entity_id
_entity_poly.type
_entity_poly.pdbx_seq_one_letter_code
_entity_poly.pdbx_strand_id
1 'polypeptide(L)'
;LAAYTGLSESYLSRVFKQNLGVSISDYIREKKIEKATHLLKYSDKPIIDIANYLSFSSQSHFIQIFESFTGLTPKKYRDRYYKSMW
;
A
#
# COMPACT_ATOMS: atom_id res chain seq x y z
N LEU A 1 -13.76 -9.00 0.52
CA LEU A 1 -13.61 -9.13 1.97
C LEU A 1 -14.75 -8.46 2.70
N ALA A 2 -15.18 -7.32 2.22
CA ALA A 2 -16.29 -6.60 2.83
C ALA A 2 -17.61 -7.36 2.74
N ALA A 3 -17.66 -8.36 1.90
CA ALA A 3 -18.86 -9.15 1.72
C ALA A 3 -19.14 -10.10 2.87
N TYR A 4 -18.20 -10.29 3.76
CA TYR A 4 -18.35 -11.21 4.88
C TYR A 4 -19.06 -10.53 6.02
N THR A 5 -20.35 -10.41 5.89
CA THR A 5 -21.17 -9.84 6.94
C THR A 5 -21.32 -10.83 8.08
N GLY A 6 -21.38 -10.32 9.30
CA GLY A 6 -21.54 -11.17 10.47
C GLY A 6 -20.25 -11.71 11.07
N LEU A 7 -19.13 -11.54 10.39
CA LEU A 7 -17.83 -11.97 10.92
C LEU A 7 -17.09 -10.77 11.46
N SER A 8 -16.43 -10.95 12.59
CA SER A 8 -15.62 -9.89 13.18
C SER A 8 -14.33 -9.73 12.37
N GLU A 9 -13.77 -8.54 12.44
CA GLU A 9 -12.48 -8.27 11.81
C GLU A 9 -11.40 -9.18 12.38
N SER A 10 -11.42 -9.43 13.68
CA SER A 10 -10.46 -10.32 14.33
C SER A 10 -10.55 -11.73 13.78
N TYR A 11 -11.76 -12.22 13.56
CA TYR A 11 -11.97 -13.55 13.00
C TYR A 11 -11.42 -13.63 11.59
N LEU A 12 -11.75 -12.65 10.76
CA LEU A 12 -11.28 -12.61 9.38
C LEU A 12 -9.76 -12.53 9.31
N SER A 13 -9.14 -11.74 10.16
CA SER A 13 -7.69 -11.64 10.21
C SER A 13 -7.04 -12.97 10.56
N ARG A 14 -7.63 -13.70 11.50
CA ARG A 14 -7.09 -14.99 11.91
C ARG A 14 -7.17 -16.00 10.79
N VAL A 15 -8.32 -16.11 10.15
CA VAL A 15 -8.53 -17.04 9.03
C VAL A 15 -7.62 -16.69 7.87
N PHE A 16 -7.52 -15.40 7.57
CA PHE A 16 -6.69 -14.91 6.48
C PHE A 16 -5.22 -15.27 6.72
N LYS A 17 -4.75 -15.04 7.94
CA LYS A 17 -3.37 -15.33 8.31
C LYS A 17 -3.07 -16.83 8.22
N GLN A 18 -4.00 -17.68 8.66
CA GLN A 18 -3.82 -19.12 8.59
C GLN A 18 -3.70 -19.61 7.15
N ASN A 19 -4.46 -19.02 6.25
CA ASN A 19 -4.51 -19.49 4.86
C ASN A 19 -3.41 -18.87 4.00
N LEU A 20 -3.07 -17.59 4.24
CA LEU A 20 -2.14 -16.85 3.39
C LEU A 20 -0.84 -16.48 4.09
N GLY A 21 -0.75 -16.69 5.39
CA GLY A 21 0.45 -16.37 6.14
C GLY A 21 0.61 -14.90 6.49
N VAL A 22 -0.38 -14.05 6.16
CA VAL A 22 -0.35 -12.62 6.48
C VAL A 22 -1.68 -12.20 7.08
N SER A 23 -1.67 -11.13 7.86
CA SER A 23 -2.91 -10.58 8.40
C SER A 23 -3.66 -9.84 7.28
N ILE A 24 -4.97 -9.65 7.49
CA ILE A 24 -5.78 -8.95 6.50
C ILE A 24 -5.34 -7.48 6.37
N SER A 25 -4.92 -6.87 7.48
CA SER A 25 -4.40 -5.50 7.44
C SER A 25 -3.12 -5.40 6.60
N ASP A 26 -2.22 -6.35 6.78
CA ASP A 26 -0.97 -6.39 6.03
C ASP A 26 -1.25 -6.64 4.54
N TYR A 27 -2.21 -7.50 4.23
CA TYR A 27 -2.60 -7.75 2.84
C TYR A 27 -3.12 -6.46 2.18
N ILE A 28 -3.98 -5.74 2.88
CA ILE A 28 -4.53 -4.49 2.35
C ILE A 28 -3.41 -3.46 2.14
N ARG A 29 -2.49 -3.35 3.09
CA ARG A 29 -1.35 -2.45 2.95
C ARG A 29 -0.47 -2.83 1.78
N GLU A 30 -0.22 -4.12 1.61
CA GLU A 30 0.57 -4.60 0.48
C GLU A 30 -0.07 -4.22 -0.85
N LYS A 31 -1.38 -4.38 -0.97
CA LYS A 31 -2.08 -4.00 -2.19
C LYS A 31 -2.03 -2.50 -2.44
N LYS A 32 -2.14 -1.70 -1.40
CA LYS A 32 -1.98 -0.26 -1.52
C LYS A 32 -0.58 0.11 -1.98
N ILE A 33 0.43 -0.56 -1.46
CA ILE A 33 1.82 -0.28 -1.84
C ILE A 33 2.08 -0.71 -3.28
N GLU A 34 1.53 -1.83 -3.74
CA GLU A 34 1.63 -2.22 -5.14
C GLU A 34 1.08 -1.12 -6.04
N LYS A 35 -0.07 -0.57 -5.70
CA LYS A 35 -0.66 0.52 -6.47
C LYS A 35 0.21 1.78 -6.39
N ALA A 36 0.78 2.05 -5.23
CA ALA A 36 1.68 3.19 -5.07
C ALA A 36 2.91 3.05 -5.96
N THR A 37 3.50 1.87 -6.04
CA THR A 37 4.67 1.67 -6.91
C THR A 37 4.31 1.94 -8.37
N HIS A 38 3.13 1.53 -8.80
CA HIS A 38 2.67 1.79 -10.14
C HIS A 38 2.53 3.29 -10.40
N LEU A 39 1.89 4.00 -9.47
CA LEU A 39 1.71 5.44 -9.60
C LEU A 39 3.03 6.20 -9.58
N LEU A 40 3.97 5.73 -8.77
CA LEU A 40 5.29 6.36 -8.71
C LEU A 40 6.08 6.18 -9.99
N LYS A 41 5.94 5.02 -10.63
CA LYS A 41 6.65 4.71 -11.87
C LYS A 41 6.05 5.41 -13.10
N TYR A 42 4.73 5.45 -13.18
CA TYR A 42 4.04 5.78 -14.43
C TYR A 42 3.22 7.06 -14.37
N SER A 43 3.28 7.78 -13.28
CA SER A 43 2.64 9.08 -13.18
C SER A 43 3.54 10.05 -12.43
N ASP A 44 3.26 11.33 -12.57
CA ASP A 44 4.00 12.36 -11.87
C ASP A 44 3.23 12.94 -10.69
N LYS A 45 2.24 12.19 -10.19
CA LYS A 45 1.46 12.64 -9.03
C LYS A 45 2.38 12.91 -7.85
N PRO A 46 2.16 14.02 -7.13
CA PRO A 46 2.91 14.27 -5.90
C PRO A 46 2.72 13.15 -4.88
N ILE A 47 3.72 12.95 -4.06
CA ILE A 47 3.67 11.88 -3.04
C ILE A 47 2.45 12.05 -2.13
N ILE A 48 2.14 13.30 -1.74
CA ILE A 48 0.98 13.57 -0.89
C ILE A 48 -0.33 13.15 -1.57
N ASP A 49 -0.43 13.36 -2.86
CA ASP A 49 -1.63 12.97 -3.61
C ASP A 49 -1.79 11.45 -3.65
N ILE A 50 -0.68 10.74 -3.81
CA ILE A 50 -0.70 9.27 -3.81
C ILE A 50 -1.14 8.76 -2.44
N ALA A 51 -0.61 9.35 -1.37
CA ALA A 51 -1.00 8.97 -0.02
C ALA A 51 -2.49 9.18 0.20
N ASN A 52 -3.02 10.31 -0.23
CA ASN A 52 -4.44 10.62 -0.10
C ASN A 52 -5.29 9.69 -0.96
N TYR A 53 -4.87 9.42 -2.17
CA TYR A 53 -5.60 8.54 -3.08
C TYR A 53 -5.74 7.14 -2.49
N LEU A 54 -4.70 6.67 -1.81
CA LEU A 54 -4.68 5.33 -1.22
C LEU A 54 -5.24 5.31 0.20
N SER A 55 -5.79 6.44 0.66
CA SER A 55 -6.45 6.54 1.97
C SER A 55 -5.52 6.30 3.16
N PHE A 56 -4.29 6.73 3.05
CA PHE A 56 -3.40 6.77 4.20
C PHE A 56 -3.74 7.96 5.08
N SER A 57 -3.55 7.81 6.38
CA SER A 57 -3.90 8.87 7.34
C SER A 57 -3.04 10.12 7.19
N SER A 58 -1.80 9.97 6.70
CA SER A 58 -0.91 11.09 6.48
C SER A 58 0.16 10.68 5.48
N GLN A 59 0.86 11.68 4.94
CA GLN A 59 2.01 11.41 4.07
C GLN A 59 3.11 10.68 4.82
N SER A 60 3.36 11.08 6.07
CA SER A 60 4.37 10.42 6.91
C SER A 60 4.05 8.94 7.11
N HIS A 61 2.79 8.62 7.37
CA HIS A 61 2.35 7.23 7.54
C HIS A 61 2.58 6.45 6.25
N PHE A 62 2.20 7.03 5.12
CA PHE A 62 2.43 6.40 3.83
C PHE A 62 3.92 6.11 3.60
N ILE A 63 4.78 7.08 3.87
CA ILE A 63 6.22 6.93 3.69
C ILE A 63 6.75 5.78 4.53
N GLN A 64 6.34 5.71 5.81
CA GLN A 64 6.78 4.64 6.70
C GLN A 64 6.36 3.26 6.20
N ILE A 65 5.10 3.13 5.82
CA ILE A 65 4.57 1.85 5.34
C ILE A 65 5.24 1.48 4.02
N PHE A 66 5.39 2.43 3.10
CA PHE A 66 6.03 2.18 1.82
C PHE A 66 7.47 1.68 2.01
N GLU A 67 8.22 2.37 2.87
CA GLU A 67 9.61 1.98 3.13
C GLU A 67 9.69 0.59 3.77
N SER A 68 8.75 0.25 4.63
CA SER A 68 8.75 -1.06 5.27
C SER A 68 8.51 -2.20 4.27
N PHE A 69 7.78 -1.94 3.18
CA PHE A 69 7.50 -2.96 2.17
C PHE A 69 8.52 -3.00 1.05
N THR A 70 9.11 -1.88 0.69
CA THR A 70 9.97 -1.79 -0.50
C THR A 70 11.44 -1.56 -0.17
N GLY A 71 11.73 -1.12 1.05
CA GLY A 71 13.10 -0.75 1.44
C GLY A 71 13.52 0.63 0.97
N LEU A 72 12.65 1.37 0.28
CA LEU A 72 12.93 2.71 -0.24
C LEU A 72 11.80 3.65 0.12
N THR A 73 12.14 4.92 0.33
CA THR A 73 11.09 5.94 0.46
C THR A 73 10.42 6.13 -0.90
N PRO A 74 9.17 6.63 -0.94
CA PRO A 74 8.49 6.87 -2.21
C PRO A 74 9.30 7.78 -3.15
N LYS A 75 9.94 8.80 -2.61
CA LYS A 75 10.75 9.69 -3.43
C LYS A 75 11.93 8.96 -4.06
N LYS A 76 12.66 8.19 -3.25
CA LYS A 76 13.80 7.41 -3.76
C LYS A 76 13.35 6.38 -4.77
N TYR A 77 12.21 5.77 -4.53
CA TYR A 77 11.64 4.80 -5.45
C TYR A 77 11.34 5.45 -6.80
N ARG A 78 10.70 6.62 -6.78
CA ARG A 78 10.40 7.35 -8.02
C ARG A 78 11.68 7.75 -8.74
N ASP A 79 12.65 8.30 -8.01
CA ASP A 79 13.91 8.72 -8.62
C ASP A 79 14.61 7.56 -9.32
N ARG A 80 14.47 6.36 -8.79
CA ARG A 80 15.13 5.18 -9.33
C ARG A 80 14.37 4.53 -10.48
N TYR A 81 13.06 4.51 -10.40
CA TYR A 81 12.23 3.71 -11.30
C TYR A 81 11.27 4.51 -12.16
N TYR A 82 11.22 5.82 -12.01
CA TYR A 82 10.29 6.63 -12.77
C TYR A 82 10.54 6.45 -14.28
N LYS A 83 9.45 6.21 -15.01
CA LYS A 83 9.53 6.02 -16.45
C LYS A 83 8.76 7.10 -17.15
N SER A 84 9.46 7.80 -18.02
CA SER A 84 8.86 8.77 -18.89
C SER A 84 7.95 8.08 -19.89
N MET A 85 6.90 8.76 -20.33
CA MET A 85 5.93 8.20 -21.26
C MET A 85 6.36 8.28 -22.71
N TRP A 86 7.52 8.80 -22.99
CA TRP A 86 8.05 8.84 -24.35
C TRP A 86 9.25 7.94 -24.55
#